data_ceb1b7fb0f239e3d065cbca6faac77ae
#
_entry.id   ceb1b7fb0f239e3d065cbca6faac77ae
#
_cell.length_a   1.000
_cell.length_b   1.000
_cell.length_c   1.000
_cell.angle_alpha   90.00
_cell.angle_beta   90.00
_cell.angle_gamma   90.00
#
_symmetry.space_group_name_H-M   'P 1'
#
loop_
_entity.id
_entity.type
_entity.pdbx_description
1 polymer ?
#
loop_
_entity_poly.entity_id
_entity_poly.type
_entity_poly.pdbx_seq_one_letter_code
_entity_poly.pdbx_strand_id
1 'polypeptide(L)'
;MERWWGGGSARLTAVWTLGSQGAAPELNDCPDGGYKGSRGAQHRRQTESPSSAVCGWPRTAGGLGAALAAGRLPCSFLVDTMVTQSYGYYRTVIFLAMFGGYSLYYFNRKTFSFVMPSLVEEISLDKDDLGLITSSQSAAYAISKFVSGVLSDQMSARWLFSSGLLLVGLVNVAFSWSSTVSVFAILWFLNGLAQGLGWPPCGKVLRKWFEPSQFGTWWAILSTSMNLAGGLGPIMVTLLAQNYSWRSTLALSGALCVVVSFLCLLFIHNEPADVGLQNLDPTPKKGKKGSQDDDSTLQELLLSPYLWVLSTGYLVVFGVKTCCTDWGQFFLIQEKGQSALVGSSYMSALEIGGLVGSIAAGYLSDRSMAKAGLSVYGNPRHGLLLFMMAGMVGSMYLFRVTVTSDSPKLWILVLGAIFGFSSYGPIALFGVIANESAPPNLCGTSHAIVGLMANVGGFLAGLPFSTIAKHYSWSTAFWVAEVTCAISTVAFFLLRNIRTKMGRLPKKAD
;
A
#
# COMPACT_ATOMS: atom_id res chain seq x y z
N MET A 1 -13.93 14.22 10.79
CA MET A 1 -12.58 13.88 11.24
C MET A 1 -12.33 14.24 12.70
N GLU A 2 -13.03 15.17 13.28
CA GLU A 2 -12.81 15.61 14.68
C GLU A 2 -13.30 14.66 15.79
N ARG A 3 -14.06 13.63 15.49
CA ARG A 3 -14.55 12.65 16.49
C ARG A 3 -13.59 11.50 16.81
N TRP A 4 -12.42 11.41 16.15
CA TRP A 4 -11.50 10.28 16.31
C TRP A 4 -10.22 10.58 17.11
N TRP A 5 -9.92 11.87 17.41
CA TRP A 5 -8.68 12.28 18.07
C TRP A 5 -8.85 12.90 19.48
N GLY A 6 -10.06 13.06 19.96
CA GLY A 6 -10.37 13.80 21.20
C GLY A 6 -10.08 13.07 22.52
N GLY A 7 -9.51 11.90 22.53
CA GLY A 7 -9.34 11.09 23.77
C GLY A 7 -7.90 10.78 24.23
N GLY A 8 -6.88 11.16 23.45
CA GLY A 8 -5.52 10.63 23.66
C GLY A 8 -4.50 11.52 24.39
N SER A 9 -4.66 12.82 24.37
CA SER A 9 -3.57 13.73 24.83
C SER A 9 -3.50 13.98 26.35
N ALA A 10 -4.55 13.76 27.08
CA ALA A 10 -4.56 14.00 28.54
C ALA A 10 -4.05 12.82 29.38
N ARG A 11 -3.77 11.66 28.75
CA ARG A 11 -3.36 10.44 29.49
C ARG A 11 -1.87 10.11 29.39
N LEU A 12 -1.14 10.75 28.49
CA LEU A 12 0.30 10.49 28.31
C LEU A 12 1.16 11.14 29.40
N THR A 13 0.70 12.21 30.04
CA THR A 13 1.44 12.92 31.09
C THR A 13 1.40 12.23 32.47
N ALA A 14 0.40 11.40 32.72
CA ALA A 14 0.28 10.70 34.01
C ALA A 14 1.15 9.44 34.14
N VAL A 15 1.61 8.87 33.02
CA VAL A 15 2.40 7.61 33.00
C VAL A 15 3.88 7.87 33.25
N TRP A 16 4.39 9.07 32.96
CA TRP A 16 5.81 9.41 33.11
C TRP A 16 6.23 9.72 34.56
N THR A 17 5.29 10.06 35.45
CA THR A 17 5.58 10.39 36.83
C THR A 17 5.56 9.20 37.81
N LEU A 18 5.07 8.03 37.37
CA LEU A 18 5.00 6.84 38.23
C LEU A 18 6.11 5.80 37.98
N GLY A 19 7.01 6.05 37.01
CA GLY A 19 8.07 5.12 36.60
C GLY A 19 9.43 5.24 37.31
N SER A 20 9.59 6.13 38.29
CA SER A 20 10.92 6.41 38.86
C SER A 20 11.13 5.97 40.31
N GLN A 21 10.20 5.31 40.96
CA GLN A 21 10.46 4.77 42.32
C GLN A 21 9.69 3.46 42.56
N GLY A 22 10.44 2.41 42.85
CA GLY A 22 9.94 1.27 43.62
C GLY A 22 9.92 -0.07 42.90
N ALA A 23 10.69 -0.96 43.49
CA ALA A 23 10.81 -2.38 43.20
C ALA A 23 9.45 -3.08 43.03
N ALA A 24 9.42 -4.03 42.13
CA ALA A 24 8.29 -4.92 41.94
C ALA A 24 7.97 -5.69 43.22
N PRO A 25 6.72 -5.74 43.68
CA PRO A 25 6.35 -6.69 44.72
C PRO A 25 6.23 -8.08 44.08
N GLU A 26 6.86 -9.06 44.71
CA GLU A 26 6.69 -10.49 44.44
C GLU A 26 5.21 -10.87 44.57
N LEU A 27 4.69 -11.49 43.48
CA LEU A 27 3.36 -12.09 43.42
C LEU A 27 3.41 -13.48 44.09
N ASN A 28 3.29 -13.50 45.44
CA ASN A 28 2.90 -14.69 46.15
C ASN A 28 1.67 -14.35 46.99
N ASP A 29 0.69 -15.26 46.90
CA ASP A 29 -0.57 -15.32 47.63
C ASP A 29 -1.82 -14.77 46.92
N CYS A 30 -2.35 -15.63 46.04
CA CYS A 30 -3.81 -15.76 45.82
C CYS A 30 -4.26 -17.16 46.34
N PRO A 31 -5.21 -17.28 47.24
CA PRO A 31 -5.67 -18.56 47.72
C PRO A 31 -6.57 -19.27 46.71
N ASP A 32 -6.24 -20.54 46.45
CA ASP A 32 -7.03 -21.49 45.69
C ASP A 32 -8.41 -21.75 46.34
N GLY A 33 -9.48 -21.26 45.71
CA GLY A 33 -10.86 -21.61 46.04
C GLY A 33 -11.31 -22.84 45.25
N GLY A 34 -11.11 -24.03 45.79
CA GLY A 34 -11.61 -25.25 45.20
C GLY A 34 -13.14 -25.37 45.26
N TYR A 35 -13.74 -25.68 44.12
CA TYR A 35 -15.15 -26.14 44.08
C TYR A 35 -15.22 -27.59 43.68
N LYS A 36 -15.62 -28.42 44.66
CA LYS A 36 -16.04 -29.80 44.49
C LYS A 36 -17.45 -29.85 43.92
N GLY A 37 -17.63 -30.73 42.94
CA GLY A 37 -18.92 -30.98 42.32
C GLY A 37 -19.96 -31.66 43.19
N SER A 38 -21.22 -31.48 42.91
CA SER A 38 -22.28 -32.45 43.15
C SER A 38 -23.39 -32.34 42.09
N ARG A 39 -23.87 -33.52 41.74
CA ARG A 39 -24.89 -33.82 40.74
C ARG A 39 -26.30 -33.39 41.20
N GLY A 40 -27.16 -33.05 40.25
CA GLY A 40 -28.55 -33.49 40.33
C GLY A 40 -29.63 -32.44 40.06
N ALA A 41 -30.53 -32.83 39.16
CA ALA A 41 -31.96 -32.54 39.04
C ALA A 41 -32.46 -31.33 38.25
N GLN A 42 -33.04 -31.70 37.15
CA GLN A 42 -34.20 -31.21 36.37
C GLN A 42 -35.17 -30.19 37.03
N HIS A 43 -35.61 -29.30 36.20
CA HIS A 43 -36.98 -28.85 35.88
C HIS A 43 -37.26 -27.32 35.97
N ARG A 44 -37.91 -26.92 34.89
CA ARG A 44 -38.96 -25.88 34.68
C ARG A 44 -38.55 -24.50 34.17
N ARG A 45 -39.18 -24.25 33.04
CA ARG A 45 -39.35 -22.97 32.34
C ARG A 45 -39.90 -21.86 33.26
N GLN A 46 -39.40 -20.64 33.12
CA GLN A 46 -40.29 -19.47 32.99
C GLN A 46 -39.54 -18.33 32.33
N THR A 47 -40.22 -17.71 31.42
CA THR A 47 -39.92 -16.52 30.66
C THR A 47 -39.97 -15.29 31.57
N GLU A 48 -38.88 -14.50 31.64
CA GLU A 48 -38.96 -13.10 32.00
C GLU A 48 -37.80 -12.34 31.36
N SER A 49 -38.13 -11.26 30.64
CA SER A 49 -37.24 -10.31 30.03
C SER A 49 -36.62 -9.39 31.09
N PRO A 50 -35.31 -9.11 31.07
CA PRO A 50 -34.78 -8.03 31.89
C PRO A 50 -34.76 -6.71 31.11
N SER A 51 -35.41 -5.73 31.70
CA SER A 51 -35.36 -4.31 31.37
C SER A 51 -33.96 -3.74 31.26
N SER A 52 -33.80 -2.84 30.29
CA SER A 52 -32.61 -2.00 30.05
C SER A 52 -32.20 -1.18 31.30
N ALA A 53 -31.13 -1.58 31.94
CA ALA A 53 -30.43 -0.75 32.91
C ALA A 53 -29.37 0.10 32.17
N VAL A 54 -29.64 1.36 32.00
CA VAL A 54 -28.68 2.38 31.50
C VAL A 54 -27.64 2.59 32.58
N CYS A 55 -26.41 2.06 32.38
CA CYS A 55 -25.24 2.41 33.21
C CYS A 55 -24.75 3.80 32.82
N GLY A 56 -25.07 4.80 33.65
CA GLY A 56 -24.50 6.14 33.54
C GLY A 56 -23.01 6.14 33.92
N TRP A 57 -22.19 6.71 33.06
CA TRP A 57 -20.76 6.86 33.26
C TRP A 57 -20.47 8.07 34.17
N PRO A 58 -19.60 7.97 35.21
CA PRO A 58 -19.15 9.16 35.96
C PRO A 58 -18.15 9.98 35.14
N ARG A 59 -18.45 11.25 34.98
CA ARG A 59 -17.73 12.23 34.13
C ARG A 59 -16.63 13.00 34.86
N THR A 60 -15.79 12.41 35.70
CA THR A 60 -14.63 13.14 36.25
C THR A 60 -13.48 12.22 36.57
N ALA A 61 -12.26 12.70 36.28
CA ALA A 61 -10.98 12.00 36.54
C ALA A 61 -10.71 11.67 38.03
N GLY A 62 -11.52 12.20 38.95
CA GLY A 62 -11.42 11.89 40.39
C GLY A 62 -12.06 10.56 40.80
N GLY A 63 -12.89 9.96 39.92
CA GLY A 63 -13.61 8.72 40.28
C GLY A 63 -12.77 7.46 40.25
N LEU A 64 -11.71 7.44 39.43
CA LEU A 64 -10.86 6.24 39.28
C LEU A 64 -9.95 6.03 40.48
N GLY A 65 -9.39 7.11 41.03
CA GLY A 65 -8.55 7.06 42.26
C GLY A 65 -9.35 6.63 43.51
N ALA A 66 -10.61 7.09 43.63
CA ALA A 66 -11.48 6.71 44.69
C ALA A 66 -11.99 5.25 44.62
N ALA A 67 -12.19 4.74 43.39
CA ALA A 67 -12.58 3.35 43.15
C ALA A 67 -11.43 2.35 43.44
N LEU A 68 -10.19 2.74 43.18
CA LEU A 68 -8.98 1.99 43.49
C LEU A 68 -8.77 1.91 45.01
N ALA A 69 -8.94 3.05 45.73
CA ALA A 69 -8.80 3.09 47.19
C ALA A 69 -9.90 2.31 47.93
N ALA A 70 -11.03 2.04 47.27
CA ALA A 70 -12.16 1.31 47.86
C ALA A 70 -12.12 -0.21 47.54
N GLY A 71 -11.09 -0.74 46.83
CA GLY A 71 -10.96 -2.17 46.52
C GLY A 71 -12.09 -2.72 45.62
N ARG A 72 -12.82 -1.86 44.90
CA ARG A 72 -14.04 -2.24 44.16
C ARG A 72 -13.82 -2.64 42.71
N LEU A 73 -12.58 -2.54 42.18
CA LEU A 73 -12.28 -2.95 40.83
C LEU A 73 -11.66 -4.36 40.86
N PRO A 74 -12.18 -5.32 40.12
CA PRO A 74 -11.58 -6.65 40.01
C PRO A 74 -10.18 -6.56 39.41
N CYS A 75 -9.25 -7.36 39.90
CA CYS A 75 -7.85 -7.42 39.44
C CYS A 75 -7.77 -7.65 37.91
N SER A 76 -8.71 -8.43 37.35
CA SER A 76 -8.86 -8.67 35.92
C SER A 76 -9.06 -7.39 35.11
N PHE A 77 -9.83 -6.42 35.62
CA PHE A 77 -10.08 -5.16 34.92
C PHE A 77 -8.81 -4.28 34.80
N LEU A 78 -7.96 -4.27 35.83
CA LEU A 78 -6.68 -3.55 35.80
C LEU A 78 -5.68 -4.21 34.85
N VAL A 79 -5.61 -5.54 34.87
CA VAL A 79 -4.75 -6.31 33.96
C VAL A 79 -5.19 -6.11 32.50
N ASP A 80 -6.50 -6.23 32.22
CA ASP A 80 -7.04 -6.00 30.88
C ASP A 80 -6.77 -4.57 30.38
N THR A 81 -6.87 -3.56 31.27
CA THR A 81 -6.60 -2.18 30.91
C THR A 81 -5.12 -1.95 30.62
N MET A 82 -4.21 -2.50 31.42
CA MET A 82 -2.77 -2.41 31.19
C MET A 82 -2.35 -3.14 29.92
N VAL A 83 -2.86 -4.34 29.69
CA VAL A 83 -2.60 -5.11 28.47
C VAL A 83 -3.09 -4.35 27.25
N THR A 84 -4.30 -3.78 27.29
CA THR A 84 -4.85 -3.00 26.17
C THR A 84 -4.03 -1.74 25.88
N GLN A 85 -3.55 -1.04 26.92
CA GLN A 85 -2.66 0.11 26.76
C GLN A 85 -1.31 -0.30 26.14
N SER A 86 -0.75 -1.43 26.56
CA SER A 86 0.49 -1.95 26.01
C SER A 86 0.35 -2.32 24.52
N TYR A 87 -0.74 -2.97 24.11
CA TYR A 87 -1.03 -3.22 22.70
C TYR A 87 -1.16 -1.93 21.89
N GLY A 88 -1.87 -0.94 22.41
CA GLY A 88 -2.04 0.36 21.75
C GLY A 88 -0.70 1.05 21.47
N TYR A 89 0.20 1.04 22.43
CA TYR A 89 1.54 1.60 22.29
C TYR A 89 2.34 0.89 21.18
N TYR A 90 2.48 -0.42 21.26
CA TYR A 90 3.27 -1.19 20.29
C TYR A 90 2.67 -1.10 18.88
N ARG A 91 1.35 -1.21 18.73
CA ARG A 91 0.67 -1.04 17.43
C ARG A 91 0.99 0.30 16.79
N THR A 92 0.96 1.39 17.57
CA THR A 92 1.26 2.73 17.07
C THR A 92 2.71 2.86 16.66
N VAL A 93 3.65 2.41 17.51
CA VAL A 93 5.09 2.51 17.24
C VAL A 93 5.48 1.68 16.01
N ILE A 94 5.02 0.43 15.95
CA ILE A 94 5.29 -0.47 14.80
C ILE A 94 4.68 0.10 13.52
N PHE A 95 3.45 0.60 13.59
CA PHE A 95 2.78 1.18 12.44
C PHE A 95 3.51 2.43 11.92
N LEU A 96 3.91 3.34 12.81
CA LEU A 96 4.66 4.54 12.45
C LEU A 96 6.05 4.19 11.87
N ALA A 97 6.73 3.20 12.43
CA ALA A 97 8.01 2.71 11.89
C ALA A 97 7.85 2.13 10.47
N MET A 98 6.81 1.31 10.24
CA MET A 98 6.51 0.78 8.90
C MET A 98 6.07 1.88 7.94
N PHE A 99 5.23 2.81 8.38
CA PHE A 99 4.74 3.92 7.55
C PHE A 99 5.89 4.83 7.11
N GLY A 100 6.72 5.29 8.05
CA GLY A 100 7.89 6.11 7.76
C GLY A 100 8.93 5.37 6.93
N GLY A 101 9.25 4.14 7.28
CA GLY A 101 10.17 3.29 6.53
C GLY A 101 9.69 3.04 5.10
N TYR A 102 8.40 2.75 4.90
CA TYR A 102 7.86 2.51 3.56
C TYR A 102 7.72 3.80 2.73
N SER A 103 7.47 4.94 3.37
CA SER A 103 7.57 6.25 2.69
C SER A 103 8.95 6.47 2.11
N LEU A 104 10.02 6.14 2.86
CA LEU A 104 11.39 6.23 2.38
C LEU A 104 11.71 5.19 1.30
N TYR A 105 11.20 3.97 1.40
CA TYR A 105 11.28 2.99 0.31
C TYR A 105 10.74 3.56 -1.00
N TYR A 106 9.53 4.10 -0.96
CA TYR A 106 8.88 4.64 -2.16
C TYR A 106 9.57 5.89 -2.68
N PHE A 107 9.97 6.80 -1.78
CA PHE A 107 10.72 8.00 -2.15
C PHE A 107 11.99 7.61 -2.91
N ASN A 108 12.80 6.70 -2.34
CA ASN A 108 14.06 6.29 -2.96
C ASN A 108 13.88 5.40 -4.20
N ARG A 109 12.73 4.79 -4.41
CA ARG A 109 12.35 4.15 -5.67
C ARG A 109 12.18 5.16 -6.80
N LYS A 110 11.60 6.31 -6.48
CA LYS A 110 11.25 7.36 -7.44
C LYS A 110 12.28 8.48 -7.52
N THR A 111 13.28 8.49 -6.65
CA THR A 111 14.29 9.57 -6.59
C THR A 111 14.99 9.76 -7.93
N PHE A 112 15.29 8.70 -8.68
CA PHE A 112 15.88 8.82 -10.02
C PHE A 112 15.01 9.66 -10.96
N SER A 113 13.71 9.36 -11.03
CA SER A 113 12.76 10.14 -11.85
C SER A 113 12.66 11.60 -11.40
N PHE A 114 12.81 11.85 -10.10
CA PHE A 114 12.75 13.21 -9.54
C PHE A 114 14.01 14.03 -9.84
N VAL A 115 15.20 13.41 -9.80
CA VAL A 115 16.48 14.07 -10.07
C VAL A 115 16.84 14.09 -11.57
N MET A 116 16.13 13.33 -12.39
CA MET A 116 16.42 13.12 -13.81
C MET A 116 16.66 14.44 -14.59
N PRO A 117 15.85 15.51 -14.42
CA PRO A 117 16.10 16.78 -15.10
C PRO A 117 17.47 17.36 -14.78
N SER A 118 17.84 17.39 -13.49
CA SER A 118 19.14 17.93 -13.03
C SER A 118 20.31 17.01 -13.38
N LEU A 119 20.06 15.70 -13.45
CA LEU A 119 21.07 14.71 -13.83
C LEU A 119 21.51 14.89 -15.28
N VAL A 120 20.54 15.10 -16.20
CA VAL A 120 20.82 15.29 -17.65
C VAL A 120 21.53 16.59 -17.95
N GLU A 121 21.38 17.61 -17.11
CA GLU A 121 22.12 18.88 -17.22
C GLU A 121 23.63 18.68 -16.90
N GLU A 122 23.98 17.75 -15.99
CA GLU A 122 25.36 17.49 -15.58
C GLU A 122 26.04 16.37 -16.41
N ILE A 123 25.28 15.32 -16.72
CA ILE A 123 25.81 14.15 -17.43
C ILE A 123 25.03 13.99 -18.74
N SER A 124 25.75 13.91 -19.85
CA SER A 124 25.16 13.69 -21.18
C SER A 124 24.57 12.27 -21.28
N LEU A 125 23.32 12.10 -20.87
CA LEU A 125 22.58 10.85 -20.97
C LEU A 125 21.55 10.95 -22.08
N ASP A 126 21.49 9.89 -22.89
CA ASP A 126 20.48 9.76 -23.92
C ASP A 126 19.16 9.22 -23.32
N LYS A 127 18.05 9.41 -24.03
CA LYS A 127 16.72 8.90 -23.58
C LYS A 127 16.71 7.39 -23.41
N ASP A 128 17.47 6.66 -24.22
CA ASP A 128 17.61 5.19 -24.09
C ASP A 128 18.37 4.81 -22.82
N ASP A 129 19.39 5.58 -22.43
CA ASP A 129 20.15 5.36 -21.19
C ASP A 129 19.25 5.53 -19.97
N LEU A 130 18.45 6.59 -19.95
CA LEU A 130 17.48 6.85 -18.89
C LEU A 130 16.42 5.73 -18.82
N GLY A 131 15.94 5.27 -19.97
CA GLY A 131 15.00 4.17 -20.09
C GLY A 131 15.57 2.85 -19.64
N LEU A 132 16.85 2.57 -19.96
CA LEU A 132 17.57 1.38 -19.51
C LEU A 132 17.66 1.33 -17.98
N ILE A 133 18.05 2.45 -17.35
CA ILE A 133 18.14 2.56 -15.90
C ILE A 133 16.76 2.29 -15.25
N THR A 134 15.70 2.91 -15.76
CA THR A 134 14.33 2.76 -15.24
C THR A 134 13.80 1.33 -15.42
N SER A 135 14.03 0.73 -16.61
CA SER A 135 13.62 -0.65 -16.88
C SER A 135 14.38 -1.66 -16.03
N SER A 136 15.67 -1.44 -15.77
CA SER A 136 16.47 -2.34 -14.94
C SER A 136 15.91 -2.43 -13.52
N GLN A 137 15.49 -1.30 -12.94
CA GLN A 137 14.84 -1.27 -11.64
C GLN A 137 13.49 -2.00 -11.66
N SER A 138 12.67 -1.74 -12.65
CA SER A 138 11.33 -2.33 -12.77
C SER A 138 11.39 -3.86 -12.92
N ALA A 139 12.32 -4.37 -13.72
CA ALA A 139 12.57 -5.81 -13.88
C ALA A 139 13.02 -6.45 -12.56
N ALA A 140 14.03 -5.85 -11.92
CA ALA A 140 14.54 -6.33 -10.63
C ALA A 140 13.46 -6.31 -9.54
N TYR A 141 12.64 -5.27 -9.50
CA TYR A 141 11.53 -5.15 -8.55
C TYR A 141 10.48 -6.25 -8.76
N ALA A 142 10.13 -6.56 -10.01
CA ALA A 142 9.18 -7.63 -10.33
C ALA A 142 9.68 -9.00 -9.82
N ILE A 143 10.94 -9.32 -10.06
CA ILE A 143 11.59 -10.56 -9.59
C ILE A 143 11.64 -10.59 -8.06
N SER A 144 12.13 -9.52 -7.46
CA SER A 144 12.31 -9.43 -6.01
C SER A 144 10.99 -9.49 -5.26
N LYS A 145 9.93 -8.87 -5.77
CA LYS A 145 8.61 -8.90 -5.16
C LYS A 145 8.03 -10.31 -5.06
N PHE A 146 8.27 -11.13 -6.08
CA PHE A 146 7.89 -12.54 -6.07
C PHE A 146 8.72 -13.33 -5.05
N VAL A 147 10.04 -13.22 -5.11
CA VAL A 147 10.96 -13.89 -4.19
C VAL A 147 10.72 -13.48 -2.74
N SER A 148 10.51 -12.19 -2.50
CA SER A 148 10.22 -11.64 -1.16
C SER A 148 8.91 -12.16 -0.56
N GLY A 149 7.90 -12.44 -1.38
CA GLY A 149 6.68 -13.09 -0.93
C GLY A 149 6.97 -14.43 -0.25
N VAL A 150 7.78 -15.27 -0.91
CA VAL A 150 8.21 -16.58 -0.39
C VAL A 150 9.15 -16.42 0.82
N LEU A 151 10.12 -15.51 0.73
CA LEU A 151 11.06 -15.25 1.84
C LEU A 151 10.35 -14.71 3.09
N SER A 152 9.32 -13.90 2.92
CA SER A 152 8.60 -13.34 4.07
C SER A 152 7.90 -14.40 4.91
N ASP A 153 7.55 -15.54 4.33
CA ASP A 153 6.97 -16.67 5.07
C ASP A 153 8.02 -17.42 5.90
N GLN A 154 9.24 -17.50 5.41
CA GLN A 154 10.35 -18.25 6.03
C GLN A 154 11.20 -17.41 6.98
N MET A 155 11.31 -16.11 6.73
CA MET A 155 12.16 -15.19 7.47
C MET A 155 11.36 -14.26 8.39
N SER A 156 12.07 -13.66 9.35
CA SER A 156 11.54 -12.59 10.20
C SER A 156 11.21 -11.36 9.34
N ALA A 157 9.97 -10.89 9.42
CA ALA A 157 9.50 -9.69 8.71
C ALA A 157 10.32 -8.44 9.10
N ARG A 158 10.68 -8.32 10.37
CA ARG A 158 11.52 -7.26 10.93
C ARG A 158 12.88 -7.18 10.20
N TRP A 159 13.57 -8.31 10.08
CA TRP A 159 14.88 -8.35 9.41
C TRP A 159 14.74 -8.11 7.91
N LEU A 160 13.74 -8.69 7.28
CA LEU A 160 13.52 -8.57 5.83
C LEU A 160 13.22 -7.12 5.43
N PHE A 161 12.33 -6.45 6.17
CA PHE A 161 11.99 -5.04 5.95
C PHE A 161 13.19 -4.12 6.16
N SER A 162 13.89 -4.28 7.30
CA SER A 162 14.98 -3.39 7.67
C SER A 162 16.22 -3.58 6.80
N SER A 163 16.59 -4.83 6.44
CA SER A 163 17.71 -5.09 5.55
C SER A 163 17.47 -4.58 4.13
N GLY A 164 16.24 -4.71 3.63
CA GLY A 164 15.88 -4.14 2.34
C GLY A 164 15.98 -2.61 2.33
N LEU A 165 15.51 -1.93 3.39
CA LEU A 165 15.63 -0.47 3.52
C LEU A 165 17.10 -0.02 3.63
N LEU A 166 17.92 -0.78 4.37
CA LEU A 166 19.36 -0.55 4.46
C LEU A 166 20.03 -0.63 3.07
N LEU A 167 19.74 -1.70 2.32
CA LEU A 167 20.28 -1.88 0.97
C LEU A 167 19.85 -0.77 0.02
N VAL A 168 18.58 -0.33 0.06
CA VAL A 168 18.10 0.82 -0.71
C VAL A 168 18.90 2.06 -0.40
N GLY A 169 19.15 2.34 0.90
CA GLY A 169 19.94 3.48 1.32
C GLY A 169 21.38 3.44 0.82
N LEU A 170 22.07 2.30 1.01
CA LEU A 170 23.45 2.12 0.57
C LEU A 170 23.59 2.24 -0.96
N VAL A 171 22.66 1.66 -1.72
CA VAL A 171 22.67 1.77 -3.18
C VAL A 171 22.46 3.20 -3.65
N ASN A 172 21.59 3.97 -3.02
CA ASN A 172 21.39 5.39 -3.36
C ASN A 172 22.62 6.25 -3.05
N VAL A 173 23.32 5.99 -1.94
CA VAL A 173 24.59 6.65 -1.64
C VAL A 173 25.64 6.27 -2.69
N ALA A 174 25.76 5.00 -3.06
CA ALA A 174 26.69 4.56 -4.11
C ALA A 174 26.35 5.18 -5.48
N PHE A 175 25.06 5.29 -5.82
CA PHE A 175 24.58 5.93 -7.05
C PHE A 175 25.01 7.40 -7.12
N SER A 176 24.98 8.12 -6.00
CA SER A 176 25.34 9.54 -5.95
C SER A 176 26.83 9.81 -6.32
N TRP A 177 27.69 8.81 -6.18
CA TRP A 177 29.14 8.92 -6.53
C TRP A 177 29.45 8.44 -7.95
N SER A 178 28.47 7.85 -8.63
CA SER A 178 28.65 7.27 -9.95
C SER A 178 28.49 8.31 -11.07
N SER A 179 29.01 7.97 -12.29
CA SER A 179 28.95 8.86 -13.46
C SER A 179 28.79 8.09 -14.78
N THR A 180 28.74 6.76 -14.77
CA THR A 180 28.64 5.92 -15.97
C THR A 180 27.29 5.21 -16.05
N VAL A 181 26.70 5.16 -17.25
CA VAL A 181 25.39 4.53 -17.52
C VAL A 181 25.30 3.09 -17.02
N SER A 182 26.35 2.28 -17.29
CA SER A 182 26.37 0.88 -16.87
C SER A 182 26.33 0.73 -15.35
N VAL A 183 27.06 1.57 -14.62
CA VAL A 183 27.04 1.56 -13.15
C VAL A 183 25.69 2.04 -12.63
N PHE A 184 25.10 3.07 -13.23
CA PHE A 184 23.76 3.52 -12.89
C PHE A 184 22.72 2.41 -13.08
N ALA A 185 22.75 1.69 -14.21
CA ALA A 185 21.83 0.61 -14.49
C ALA A 185 21.98 -0.56 -13.49
N ILE A 186 23.22 -0.94 -13.15
CA ILE A 186 23.50 -2.00 -12.17
C ILE A 186 23.03 -1.59 -10.77
N LEU A 187 23.35 -0.37 -10.34
CA LEU A 187 22.94 0.11 -9.02
C LEU A 187 21.41 0.25 -8.95
N TRP A 188 20.77 0.70 -10.03
CA TRP A 188 19.30 0.80 -10.05
C TRP A 188 18.63 -0.57 -10.10
N PHE A 189 19.25 -1.56 -10.74
CA PHE A 189 18.83 -2.95 -10.66
C PHE A 189 18.92 -3.48 -9.21
N LEU A 190 20.03 -3.22 -8.51
CA LEU A 190 20.18 -3.59 -7.10
C LEU A 190 19.17 -2.87 -6.20
N ASN A 191 18.88 -1.58 -6.48
CA ASN A 191 17.82 -0.85 -5.82
C ASN A 191 16.47 -1.56 -6.01
N GLY A 192 16.12 -1.96 -7.23
CA GLY A 192 14.90 -2.70 -7.54
C GLY A 192 14.78 -4.02 -6.76
N LEU A 193 15.89 -4.79 -6.66
CA LEU A 193 15.92 -6.00 -5.84
C LEU A 193 15.66 -5.71 -4.35
N ALA A 194 16.30 -4.68 -3.81
CA ALA A 194 16.10 -4.28 -2.41
C ALA A 194 14.67 -3.78 -2.14
N GLN A 195 14.06 -3.07 -3.10
CA GLN A 195 12.70 -2.52 -3.01
C GLN A 195 11.62 -3.60 -2.86
N GLY A 196 11.80 -4.76 -3.48
CA GLY A 196 10.84 -5.87 -3.37
C GLY A 196 10.72 -6.45 -1.96
N LEU A 197 11.73 -6.24 -1.11
CA LEU A 197 11.75 -6.76 0.27
C LEU A 197 10.86 -5.96 1.24
N GLY A 198 10.33 -4.79 0.83
CA GLY A 198 9.61 -3.90 1.74
C GLY A 198 8.13 -4.26 1.98
N TRP A 199 7.36 -4.55 0.92
CA TRP A 199 5.90 -4.65 1.02
C TRP A 199 5.37 -5.94 1.65
N PRO A 200 5.86 -7.16 1.30
CA PRO A 200 5.35 -8.40 1.87
C PRO A 200 5.51 -8.49 3.39
N PRO A 201 6.64 -8.08 4.00
CA PRO A 201 6.79 -8.06 5.45
C PRO A 201 5.76 -7.20 6.18
N CYS A 202 5.39 -6.05 5.60
CA CYS A 202 4.37 -5.18 6.17
C CYS A 202 3.02 -5.90 6.33
N GLY A 203 2.61 -6.66 5.33
CA GLY A 203 1.39 -7.46 5.39
C GLY A 203 1.42 -8.53 6.48
N LYS A 204 2.57 -9.18 6.66
CA LYS A 204 2.77 -10.20 7.71
C LYS A 204 2.67 -9.58 9.11
N VAL A 205 3.34 -8.45 9.36
CA VAL A 205 3.30 -7.74 10.65
C VAL A 205 1.90 -7.23 10.94
N LEU A 206 1.24 -6.57 9.97
CA LEU A 206 -0.12 -6.06 10.18
C LEU A 206 -1.12 -7.16 10.55
N ARG A 207 -1.03 -8.34 9.92
CA ARG A 207 -1.92 -9.48 10.24
C ARG A 207 -1.72 -10.00 11.66
N LYS A 208 -0.53 -9.88 12.21
CA LYS A 208 -0.20 -10.35 13.57
C LYS A 208 -0.60 -9.35 14.65
N TRP A 209 -0.53 -8.04 14.34
CA TRP A 209 -0.75 -6.97 15.31
C TRP A 209 -2.16 -6.39 15.29
N PHE A 210 -2.92 -6.53 14.19
CA PHE A 210 -4.25 -5.98 14.05
C PHE A 210 -5.29 -7.08 13.83
N GLU A 211 -6.49 -6.85 14.37
CA GLU A 211 -7.61 -7.77 14.19
C GLU A 211 -7.97 -7.91 12.71
N PRO A 212 -8.46 -9.09 12.27
CA PRO A 212 -8.91 -9.31 10.89
C PRO A 212 -9.94 -8.27 10.41
N SER A 213 -10.81 -7.81 11.31
CA SER A 213 -11.81 -6.75 11.06
C SER A 213 -11.19 -5.39 10.73
N GLN A 214 -10.02 -5.09 11.26
CA GLN A 214 -9.32 -3.80 11.12
C GLN A 214 -8.19 -3.85 10.09
N PHE A 215 -7.77 -5.04 9.68
CA PHE A 215 -6.62 -5.24 8.77
C PHE A 215 -6.74 -4.42 7.48
N GLY A 216 -7.91 -4.42 6.83
CA GLY A 216 -8.13 -3.68 5.59
C GLY A 216 -7.93 -2.17 5.75
N THR A 217 -8.41 -1.60 6.86
CA THR A 217 -8.27 -0.18 7.17
C THR A 217 -6.81 0.20 7.37
N TRP A 218 -6.08 -0.55 8.20
CA TRP A 218 -4.67 -0.27 8.48
C TRP A 218 -3.78 -0.51 7.26
N TRP A 219 -4.11 -1.51 6.43
CA TRP A 219 -3.46 -1.72 5.14
C TRP A 219 -3.66 -0.54 4.19
N ALA A 220 -4.89 -0.02 4.10
CA ALA A 220 -5.19 1.15 3.29
C ALA A 220 -4.44 2.39 3.78
N ILE A 221 -4.40 2.64 5.12
CA ILE A 221 -3.65 3.75 5.69
C ILE A 221 -2.15 3.58 5.42
N LEU A 222 -1.58 2.37 5.57
CA LEU A 222 -0.17 2.13 5.23
C LEU A 222 0.12 2.41 3.77
N SER A 223 -0.80 2.08 2.86
CA SER A 223 -0.66 2.35 1.42
C SER A 223 -0.56 3.85 1.11
N THR A 224 -1.12 4.73 1.95
CA THR A 224 -1.00 6.19 1.76
C THR A 224 0.42 6.71 1.94
N SER A 225 1.32 5.92 2.55
CA SER A 225 2.75 6.25 2.66
C SER A 225 3.42 6.44 1.29
N MET A 226 2.98 5.67 0.28
CA MET A 226 3.45 5.82 -1.10
C MET A 226 3.01 7.16 -1.70
N ASN A 227 1.75 7.52 -1.50
CA ASN A 227 1.21 8.78 -2.02
C ASN A 227 1.80 10.00 -1.31
N LEU A 228 2.09 9.87 -0.01
CA LEU A 228 2.80 10.91 0.74
C LEU A 228 4.20 11.14 0.16
N ALA A 229 4.97 10.07 -0.05
CA ALA A 229 6.31 10.16 -0.62
C ALA A 229 6.30 10.63 -2.08
N GLY A 230 5.36 10.13 -2.90
CA GLY A 230 5.19 10.55 -4.29
C GLY A 230 4.65 11.97 -4.44
N GLY A 231 3.82 12.43 -3.51
CA GLY A 231 3.27 13.79 -3.51
C GLY A 231 4.27 14.85 -3.03
N LEU A 232 5.02 14.57 -1.98
CA LEU A 232 6.00 15.52 -1.44
C LEU A 232 7.36 15.42 -2.14
N GLY A 233 7.75 14.22 -2.58
CA GLY A 233 9.08 13.93 -3.11
C GLY A 233 9.51 14.82 -4.27
N PRO A 234 8.73 14.95 -5.36
CA PRO A 234 9.12 15.74 -6.52
C PRO A 234 9.40 17.20 -6.18
N ILE A 235 8.53 17.82 -5.38
CA ILE A 235 8.69 19.23 -4.96
C ILE A 235 9.91 19.37 -4.06
N MET A 236 10.08 18.48 -3.07
CA MET A 236 11.24 18.52 -2.17
C MET A 236 12.56 18.38 -2.94
N VAL A 237 12.64 17.45 -3.87
CA VAL A 237 13.85 17.24 -4.69
C VAL A 237 14.12 18.45 -5.57
N THR A 238 13.09 19.01 -6.22
CA THR A 238 13.26 20.20 -7.06
C THR A 238 13.74 21.42 -6.26
N LEU A 239 13.20 21.63 -5.06
CA LEU A 239 13.63 22.72 -4.18
C LEU A 239 15.07 22.50 -3.65
N LEU A 240 15.43 21.27 -3.34
CA LEU A 240 16.79 20.93 -2.94
C LEU A 240 17.76 21.08 -4.10
N ALA A 241 17.39 20.70 -5.32
CA ALA A 241 18.22 20.84 -6.51
C ALA A 241 18.51 22.30 -6.90
N GLN A 242 17.71 23.26 -6.44
CA GLN A 242 18.01 24.70 -6.65
C GLN A 242 19.21 25.19 -5.83
N ASN A 243 19.49 24.54 -4.68
CA ASN A 243 20.55 24.96 -3.75
C ASN A 243 21.67 23.94 -3.63
N TYR A 244 21.40 22.68 -3.94
CA TYR A 244 22.32 21.56 -3.80
C TYR A 244 22.33 20.73 -5.08
N SER A 245 23.40 19.96 -5.31
CA SER A 245 23.47 19.04 -6.44
C SER A 245 22.50 17.86 -6.27
N TRP A 246 22.07 17.26 -7.37
CA TRP A 246 21.28 16.02 -7.37
C TRP A 246 22.01 14.89 -6.62
N ARG A 247 23.36 14.88 -6.66
CA ARG A 247 24.20 13.90 -5.92
C ARG A 247 24.00 14.04 -4.41
N SER A 248 24.00 15.27 -3.90
CA SER A 248 23.75 15.54 -2.48
C SER A 248 22.34 15.11 -2.05
N THR A 249 21.34 15.31 -2.90
CA THR A 249 19.96 14.89 -2.64
C THR A 249 19.85 13.36 -2.53
N LEU A 250 20.49 12.62 -3.44
CA LEU A 250 20.54 11.15 -3.39
C LEU A 250 21.32 10.64 -2.18
N ALA A 251 22.48 11.22 -1.89
CA ALA A 251 23.29 10.84 -0.74
C ALA A 251 22.54 11.08 0.58
N LEU A 252 21.87 12.22 0.72
CA LEU A 252 21.10 12.55 1.91
C LEU A 252 19.91 11.60 2.11
N SER A 253 19.15 11.36 1.05
CA SER A 253 18.01 10.43 1.12
C SER A 253 18.44 8.99 1.41
N GLY A 254 19.56 8.55 0.82
CA GLY A 254 20.17 7.27 1.09
C GLY A 254 20.67 7.14 2.53
N ALA A 255 21.36 8.15 3.05
CA ALA A 255 21.81 8.18 4.44
C ALA A 255 20.63 8.15 5.44
N LEU A 256 19.55 8.89 5.13
CA LEU A 256 18.33 8.85 5.93
C LEU A 256 17.71 7.43 5.94
N CYS A 257 17.68 6.73 4.80
CA CYS A 257 17.24 5.34 4.74
C CYS A 257 18.08 4.42 5.62
N VAL A 258 19.40 4.60 5.62
CA VAL A 258 20.30 3.80 6.47
C VAL A 258 19.97 4.03 7.95
N VAL A 259 19.81 5.27 8.39
CA VAL A 259 19.44 5.58 9.78
C VAL A 259 18.09 4.98 10.14
N VAL A 260 17.07 5.20 9.30
CA VAL A 260 15.71 4.72 9.56
C VAL A 260 15.63 3.19 9.49
N SER A 261 16.50 2.51 8.72
CA SER A 261 16.56 1.05 8.70
C SER A 261 16.92 0.47 10.08
N PHE A 262 17.85 1.09 10.80
CA PHE A 262 18.19 0.71 12.17
C PHE A 262 17.04 1.01 13.14
N LEU A 263 16.35 2.16 12.99
CA LEU A 263 15.16 2.45 13.79
C LEU A 263 14.04 1.43 13.54
N CYS A 264 13.80 1.05 12.28
CA CYS A 264 12.84 0.00 11.94
C CYS A 264 13.25 -1.35 12.56
N LEU A 265 14.54 -1.68 12.55
CA LEU A 265 15.05 -2.89 13.19
C LEU A 265 14.82 -2.89 14.71
N LEU A 266 14.84 -1.75 15.36
CA LEU A 266 14.59 -1.62 16.79
C LEU A 266 13.10 -1.66 17.13
N PHE A 267 12.27 -0.97 16.37
CA PHE A 267 10.87 -0.73 16.70
C PHE A 267 9.88 -1.73 16.11
N ILE A 268 10.21 -2.40 15.00
CA ILE A 268 9.31 -3.38 14.39
C ILE A 268 9.48 -4.72 15.12
N HIS A 269 8.39 -5.26 15.63
CA HIS A 269 8.28 -6.60 16.20
C HIS A 269 7.37 -7.45 15.31
N ASN A 270 7.74 -8.71 15.06
CA ASN A 270 7.00 -9.57 14.14
C ASN A 270 5.61 -9.91 14.66
N GLU A 271 5.49 -10.18 15.96
CA GLU A 271 4.24 -10.58 16.62
C GLU A 271 4.21 -10.11 18.07
N PRO A 272 3.01 -10.03 18.70
CA PRO A 272 2.87 -9.63 20.09
C PRO A 272 3.66 -10.47 21.08
N ALA A 273 3.85 -11.75 20.81
CA ALA A 273 4.65 -12.65 21.65
C ALA A 273 6.12 -12.21 21.77
N ASP A 274 6.68 -11.50 20.78
CA ASP A 274 8.06 -10.98 20.84
C ASP A 274 8.28 -9.95 21.97
N VAL A 275 7.19 -9.36 22.46
CA VAL A 275 7.19 -8.36 23.55
C VAL A 275 6.42 -8.82 24.79
N GLY A 276 6.16 -10.13 24.89
CA GLY A 276 5.47 -10.73 26.04
C GLY A 276 3.95 -10.53 26.07
N LEU A 277 3.36 -10.11 24.94
CA LEU A 277 1.91 -9.98 24.78
C LEU A 277 1.31 -11.24 24.13
N GLN A 278 0.06 -11.50 24.40
CA GLN A 278 -0.65 -12.64 23.82
C GLN A 278 -0.90 -12.43 22.31
N ASN A 279 -0.67 -13.45 21.48
CA ASN A 279 -0.97 -13.33 20.06
C ASN A 279 -2.48 -13.23 19.81
N LEU A 280 -2.86 -12.37 18.86
CA LEU A 280 -4.28 -12.14 18.50
C LEU A 280 -4.87 -13.26 17.66
N ASP A 281 -4.04 -14.14 17.09
CA ASP A 281 -4.52 -15.26 16.30
C ASP A 281 -5.10 -16.35 17.24
N PRO A 282 -6.42 -16.57 17.24
CA PRO A 282 -6.90 -17.89 17.57
C PRO A 282 -6.30 -18.80 16.49
N THR A 283 -5.52 -19.80 16.90
CA THR A 283 -5.11 -20.92 16.03
C THR A 283 -6.26 -21.20 15.07
N PRO A 284 -6.08 -21.19 13.74
CA PRO A 284 -7.16 -21.50 12.85
C PRO A 284 -7.63 -22.89 13.29
N LYS A 285 -8.79 -22.97 13.93
CA LYS A 285 -9.49 -24.24 14.08
C LYS A 285 -9.50 -24.76 12.67
N LYS A 286 -8.79 -25.88 12.39
CA LYS A 286 -8.90 -26.63 11.15
C LYS A 286 -10.38 -26.75 10.85
N GLY A 287 -10.91 -25.73 10.17
CA GLY A 287 -12.27 -25.69 9.71
C GLY A 287 -12.41 -26.95 8.88
N LYS A 288 -13.43 -27.72 9.16
CA LYS A 288 -13.86 -28.87 8.39
C LYS A 288 -13.56 -28.59 6.93
N LYS A 289 -12.79 -29.47 6.27
CA LYS A 289 -12.70 -29.53 4.82
C LYS A 289 -14.12 -29.33 4.31
N GLY A 290 -14.39 -28.15 3.76
CA GLY A 290 -15.59 -27.92 2.97
C GLY A 290 -15.57 -28.94 1.85
N SER A 291 -16.71 -29.46 1.53
CA SER A 291 -17.01 -30.46 0.53
C SER A 291 -16.02 -30.51 -0.64
N GLN A 292 -15.60 -31.72 -0.92
CA GLN A 292 -14.52 -32.17 -1.81
C GLN A 292 -14.76 -31.91 -3.31
N ASP A 293 -15.68 -30.99 -3.69
CA ASP A 293 -16.16 -30.86 -5.10
C ASP A 293 -15.67 -29.60 -5.86
N ASP A 294 -14.79 -28.75 -5.28
CA ASP A 294 -14.33 -27.51 -5.95
C ASP A 294 -12.80 -27.27 -5.85
N ASP A 295 -11.98 -28.32 -5.92
CA ASP A 295 -10.53 -28.16 -6.06
C ASP A 295 -10.18 -27.77 -7.52
N SER A 296 -10.38 -26.49 -7.83
CA SER A 296 -9.91 -25.92 -9.10
C SER A 296 -8.40 -26.03 -9.17
N THR A 297 -7.88 -26.52 -10.30
CA THR A 297 -6.44 -26.68 -10.53
C THR A 297 -5.80 -25.38 -11.00
N LEU A 298 -4.51 -25.22 -10.75
CA LEU A 298 -3.72 -24.09 -11.28
C LEU A 298 -3.80 -24.01 -12.80
N GLN A 299 -3.88 -25.17 -13.48
CA GLN A 299 -4.00 -25.24 -14.93
C GLN A 299 -5.32 -24.63 -15.43
N GLU A 300 -6.44 -24.91 -14.74
CA GLU A 300 -7.75 -24.32 -15.07
C GLU A 300 -7.73 -22.80 -14.88
N LEU A 301 -7.07 -22.30 -13.83
CA LEU A 301 -6.91 -20.86 -13.61
C LEU A 301 -6.10 -20.21 -14.74
N LEU A 302 -4.95 -20.80 -15.13
CA LEU A 302 -4.08 -20.28 -16.18
C LEU A 302 -4.75 -20.35 -17.58
N LEU A 303 -5.61 -21.32 -17.81
CA LEU A 303 -6.38 -21.43 -19.05
C LEU A 303 -7.63 -20.53 -19.09
N SER A 304 -7.95 -19.85 -17.99
CA SER A 304 -9.11 -18.94 -17.95
C SER A 304 -8.89 -17.68 -18.77
N PRO A 305 -9.67 -17.44 -19.84
CA PRO A 305 -9.55 -16.21 -20.64
C PRO A 305 -9.77 -14.95 -19.82
N TYR A 306 -10.64 -14.99 -18.82
CA TYR A 306 -10.93 -13.85 -17.95
C TYR A 306 -9.73 -13.40 -17.12
N LEU A 307 -8.90 -14.35 -16.65
CA LEU A 307 -7.64 -14.04 -15.96
C LEU A 307 -6.73 -13.16 -16.84
N TRP A 308 -6.61 -13.53 -18.14
CA TRP A 308 -5.76 -12.81 -19.06
C TRP A 308 -6.33 -11.46 -19.49
N VAL A 309 -7.66 -11.33 -19.55
CA VAL A 309 -8.32 -10.03 -19.76
C VAL A 309 -8.01 -9.08 -18.60
N LEU A 310 -8.13 -9.54 -17.35
CA LEU A 310 -7.74 -8.75 -16.16
C LEU A 310 -6.25 -8.43 -16.16
N SER A 311 -5.41 -9.42 -16.44
CA SER A 311 -3.96 -9.28 -16.46
C SER A 311 -3.49 -8.27 -17.49
N THR A 312 -4.03 -8.31 -18.71
CA THR A 312 -3.70 -7.37 -19.79
C THR A 312 -4.21 -5.96 -19.47
N GLY A 313 -5.42 -5.85 -18.93
CA GLY A 313 -5.97 -4.56 -18.49
C GLY A 313 -5.09 -3.92 -17.42
N TYR A 314 -4.66 -4.69 -16.42
CA TYR A 314 -3.79 -4.18 -15.37
C TYR A 314 -2.38 -3.84 -15.87
N LEU A 315 -1.80 -4.66 -16.75
CA LEU A 315 -0.53 -4.37 -17.42
C LEU A 315 -0.56 -2.99 -18.09
N VAL A 316 -1.60 -2.72 -18.89
CA VAL A 316 -1.71 -1.45 -19.62
C VAL A 316 -1.93 -0.28 -18.67
N VAL A 317 -2.87 -0.37 -17.74
CA VAL A 317 -3.17 0.71 -16.80
C VAL A 317 -1.95 1.05 -15.94
N PHE A 318 -1.27 0.03 -15.42
CA PHE A 318 -0.08 0.24 -14.58
C PHE A 318 1.09 0.78 -15.40
N GLY A 319 1.30 0.26 -16.61
CA GLY A 319 2.33 0.74 -17.54
C GLY A 319 2.12 2.21 -17.91
N VAL A 320 0.92 2.59 -18.34
CA VAL A 320 0.57 3.96 -18.71
C VAL A 320 0.67 4.91 -17.52
N LYS A 321 0.21 4.48 -16.33
CA LYS A 321 0.42 5.26 -15.10
C LYS A 321 1.91 5.48 -14.83
N THR A 322 2.72 4.44 -15.01
CA THR A 322 4.17 4.53 -14.79
C THR A 322 4.83 5.46 -15.81
N CYS A 323 4.42 5.43 -17.08
CA CYS A 323 4.88 6.42 -18.08
C CYS A 323 4.63 7.85 -17.61
N CYS A 324 3.43 8.15 -17.14
CA CYS A 324 3.10 9.49 -16.68
C CYS A 324 3.85 9.90 -15.40
N THR A 325 4.08 8.95 -14.47
CA THR A 325 4.80 9.25 -13.22
C THR A 325 6.32 9.32 -13.39
N ASP A 326 6.90 8.66 -14.36
CA ASP A 326 8.35 8.64 -14.53
C ASP A 326 8.81 9.68 -15.57
N TRP A 327 8.00 9.95 -16.60
CA TRP A 327 8.37 10.82 -17.70
C TRP A 327 7.53 12.10 -17.82
N GLY A 328 6.43 12.21 -17.07
CA GLY A 328 5.54 13.38 -17.18
C GLY A 328 6.20 14.70 -16.87
N GLN A 329 7.06 14.75 -15.84
CA GLN A 329 7.86 15.92 -15.52
C GLN A 329 8.83 16.25 -16.66
N PHE A 330 9.49 15.25 -17.21
CA PHE A 330 10.47 15.41 -18.27
C PHE A 330 9.81 15.89 -19.58
N PHE A 331 8.64 15.33 -19.91
CA PHE A 331 7.82 15.80 -21.02
C PHE A 331 7.41 17.27 -20.89
N LEU A 332 6.97 17.68 -19.71
CA LEU A 332 6.60 19.09 -19.45
C LEU A 332 7.79 20.04 -19.62
N ILE A 333 8.97 19.63 -19.17
CA ILE A 333 10.17 20.48 -19.26
C ILE A 333 10.71 20.52 -20.69
N GLN A 334 10.97 19.35 -21.29
CA GLN A 334 11.67 19.26 -22.57
C GLN A 334 10.81 19.60 -23.78
N GLU A 335 9.55 19.18 -23.78
CA GLU A 335 8.69 19.35 -24.98
C GLU A 335 7.68 20.49 -24.83
N LYS A 336 7.19 20.73 -23.61
CA LYS A 336 6.20 21.79 -23.36
C LYS A 336 6.80 23.10 -22.86
N GLY A 337 8.13 23.15 -22.59
CA GLY A 337 8.83 24.36 -22.17
C GLY A 337 8.42 24.87 -20.78
N GLN A 338 7.86 23.99 -19.93
CA GLN A 338 7.46 24.35 -18.58
C GLN A 338 8.66 24.31 -17.61
N SER A 339 8.56 25.03 -16.50
CA SER A 339 9.61 25.02 -15.48
C SER A 339 9.65 23.68 -14.70
N ALA A 340 10.82 23.35 -14.15
CA ALA A 340 10.99 22.16 -13.32
C ALA A 340 10.03 22.13 -12.11
N LEU A 341 9.72 23.30 -11.53
CA LEU A 341 8.77 23.44 -10.44
C LEU A 341 7.34 23.12 -10.87
N VAL A 342 6.92 23.47 -12.08
CA VAL A 342 5.61 23.11 -12.63
C VAL A 342 5.55 21.60 -12.87
N GLY A 343 6.63 21.02 -13.44
CA GLY A 343 6.73 19.57 -13.65
C GLY A 343 6.63 18.77 -12.36
N SER A 344 7.37 19.16 -11.33
CA SER A 344 7.30 18.49 -10.01
C SER A 344 5.95 18.70 -9.31
N SER A 345 5.34 19.87 -9.45
CA SER A 345 4.00 20.15 -8.93
C SER A 345 2.93 19.30 -9.62
N TYR A 346 3.05 19.07 -10.94
CA TYR A 346 2.20 18.14 -11.68
C TYR A 346 2.29 16.72 -11.11
N MET A 347 3.50 16.23 -10.84
CA MET A 347 3.72 14.92 -10.23
C MET A 347 3.06 14.81 -8.86
N SER A 348 3.19 15.85 -8.04
CA SER A 348 2.55 15.93 -6.73
C SER A 348 1.03 15.94 -6.83
N ALA A 349 0.46 16.72 -7.77
CA ALA A 349 -0.98 16.74 -8.02
C ALA A 349 -1.51 15.38 -8.48
N LEU A 350 -0.75 14.65 -9.30
CA LEU A 350 -1.06 13.31 -9.75
C LEU A 350 -1.14 12.31 -8.57
N GLU A 351 -0.18 12.34 -7.66
CA GLU A 351 -0.16 11.46 -6.50
C GLU A 351 -1.29 11.78 -5.49
N ILE A 352 -1.59 13.06 -5.28
CA ILE A 352 -2.73 13.50 -4.45
C ILE A 352 -4.05 13.05 -5.08
N GLY A 353 -4.22 13.27 -6.39
CA GLY A 353 -5.36 12.78 -7.15
C GLY A 353 -5.50 11.25 -7.04
N GLY A 354 -4.37 10.54 -7.11
CA GLY A 354 -4.29 9.09 -6.96
C GLY A 354 -4.74 8.59 -5.61
N LEU A 355 -4.36 9.28 -4.53
CA LEU A 355 -4.83 8.97 -3.17
C LEU A 355 -6.37 9.07 -3.10
N VAL A 356 -6.93 10.19 -3.57
CA VAL A 356 -8.38 10.39 -3.57
C VAL A 356 -9.07 9.35 -4.47
N GLY A 357 -8.49 9.06 -5.65
CA GLY A 357 -9.00 8.08 -6.60
C GLY A 357 -9.05 6.67 -6.03
N SER A 358 -8.02 6.23 -5.32
CA SER A 358 -7.97 4.92 -4.67
C SER A 358 -9.05 4.76 -3.60
N ILE A 359 -9.22 5.77 -2.75
CA ILE A 359 -10.26 5.79 -1.70
C ILE A 359 -11.64 5.79 -2.31
N ALA A 360 -11.87 6.65 -3.30
CA ALA A 360 -13.14 6.76 -4.01
C ALA A 360 -13.50 5.45 -4.74
N ALA A 361 -12.52 4.83 -5.40
CA ALA A 361 -12.71 3.55 -6.09
C ALA A 361 -13.11 2.44 -5.11
N GLY A 362 -12.44 2.33 -3.99
CA GLY A 362 -12.79 1.38 -2.93
C GLY A 362 -14.23 1.58 -2.45
N TYR A 363 -14.54 2.78 -1.97
CA TYR A 363 -15.87 3.10 -1.42
C TYR A 363 -17.00 2.93 -2.44
N LEU A 364 -16.84 3.50 -3.65
CA LEU A 364 -17.88 3.44 -4.69
C LEU A 364 -18.09 2.03 -5.22
N SER A 365 -17.02 1.24 -5.35
CA SER A 365 -17.11 -0.15 -5.80
C SER A 365 -17.81 -1.04 -4.77
N ASP A 366 -17.53 -0.86 -3.47
CA ASP A 366 -18.19 -1.61 -2.40
C ASP A 366 -19.68 -1.22 -2.30
N ARG A 367 -20.01 0.06 -2.48
CA ARG A 367 -21.39 0.51 -2.56
C ARG A 367 -22.13 -0.07 -3.78
N SER A 368 -21.44 -0.22 -4.90
CA SER A 368 -22.00 -0.86 -6.11
C SER A 368 -22.29 -2.35 -5.88
N MET A 369 -21.38 -3.05 -5.20
CA MET A 369 -21.57 -4.44 -4.78
C MET A 369 -22.75 -4.60 -3.82
N ALA A 370 -22.86 -3.73 -2.82
CA ALA A 370 -23.94 -3.77 -1.84
C ALA A 370 -25.33 -3.50 -2.47
N LYS A 371 -25.40 -2.63 -3.50
CA LYS A 371 -26.67 -2.31 -4.20
C LYS A 371 -27.07 -3.36 -5.23
N ALA A 372 -26.12 -3.86 -6.02
CA ALA A 372 -26.42 -4.76 -7.12
C ALA A 372 -26.62 -6.22 -6.66
N GLY A 373 -26.14 -6.55 -5.45
CA GLY A 373 -26.05 -7.94 -5.00
C GLY A 373 -25.11 -8.76 -5.90
N LEU A 374 -25.18 -10.07 -5.75
CA LEU A 374 -24.48 -11.03 -6.63
C LEU A 374 -25.27 -11.15 -7.95
N SER A 375 -24.93 -10.30 -8.93
CA SER A 375 -25.65 -10.26 -10.21
C SER A 375 -25.19 -11.37 -11.16
N VAL A 376 -26.14 -11.98 -11.83
CA VAL A 376 -25.89 -12.94 -12.94
C VAL A 376 -25.20 -12.27 -14.13
N TYR A 377 -25.20 -10.96 -14.21
CA TYR A 377 -24.74 -10.15 -15.35
C TYR A 377 -23.28 -9.67 -15.27
N GLY A 378 -22.48 -10.19 -14.35
CA GLY A 378 -21.06 -9.84 -14.22
C GLY A 378 -20.71 -9.13 -12.92
N ASN A 379 -19.44 -8.77 -12.74
CA ASN A 379 -18.98 -8.09 -11.54
C ASN A 379 -19.42 -6.61 -11.56
N PRO A 380 -20.19 -6.14 -10.57
CA PRO A 380 -20.67 -4.75 -10.48
C PRO A 380 -19.54 -3.70 -10.47
N ARG A 381 -18.31 -4.10 -10.11
CA ARG A 381 -17.13 -3.21 -10.10
C ARG A 381 -16.65 -2.82 -11.49
N HIS A 382 -17.00 -3.60 -12.54
CA HIS A 382 -16.55 -3.33 -13.91
C HIS A 382 -17.02 -1.97 -14.46
N GLY A 383 -18.20 -1.50 -14.08
CA GLY A 383 -18.71 -0.21 -14.53
C GLY A 383 -17.84 0.95 -14.04
N LEU A 384 -17.47 0.96 -12.76
CA LEU A 384 -16.59 1.96 -12.18
C LEU A 384 -15.16 1.87 -12.75
N LEU A 385 -14.65 0.65 -12.92
CA LEU A 385 -13.33 0.41 -13.53
C LEU A 385 -13.25 1.02 -14.93
N LEU A 386 -14.23 0.76 -15.78
CA LEU A 386 -14.31 1.30 -17.14
C LEU A 386 -14.44 2.83 -17.16
N PHE A 387 -15.26 3.39 -16.27
CA PHE A 387 -15.41 4.85 -16.15
C PHE A 387 -14.06 5.51 -15.80
N MET A 388 -13.31 4.93 -14.85
CA MET A 388 -12.00 5.46 -14.48
C MET A 388 -10.96 5.25 -15.58
N MET A 389 -10.95 4.11 -16.30
CA MET A 389 -10.07 3.89 -17.44
C MET A 389 -10.36 4.89 -18.58
N ALA A 390 -11.62 5.19 -18.86
CA ALA A 390 -11.99 6.22 -19.82
C ALA A 390 -11.53 7.63 -19.36
N GLY A 391 -11.65 7.94 -18.08
CA GLY A 391 -11.12 9.17 -17.48
C GLY A 391 -9.60 9.28 -17.62
N MET A 392 -8.89 8.18 -17.52
CA MET A 392 -7.44 8.10 -17.73
C MET A 392 -7.08 8.46 -19.19
N VAL A 393 -7.76 7.89 -20.18
CA VAL A 393 -7.58 8.22 -21.61
C VAL A 393 -7.89 9.69 -21.87
N GLY A 394 -9.03 10.18 -21.39
CA GLY A 394 -9.46 11.57 -21.62
C GLY A 394 -8.50 12.58 -20.99
N SER A 395 -8.02 12.34 -19.77
CA SER A 395 -7.06 13.25 -19.10
C SER A 395 -5.70 13.26 -19.80
N MET A 396 -5.22 12.11 -20.30
CA MET A 396 -3.99 12.05 -21.10
C MET A 396 -4.12 12.80 -22.43
N TYR A 397 -5.22 12.60 -23.12
CA TYR A 397 -5.51 13.32 -24.37
C TYR A 397 -5.47 14.83 -24.13
N LEU A 398 -6.21 15.33 -23.13
CA LEU A 398 -6.23 16.74 -22.79
C LEU A 398 -4.84 17.23 -22.40
N PHE A 399 -4.10 16.47 -21.60
CA PHE A 399 -2.74 16.82 -21.18
C PHE A 399 -1.80 16.97 -22.39
N ARG A 400 -1.83 16.03 -23.33
CA ARG A 400 -0.98 16.07 -24.52
C ARG A 400 -1.34 17.20 -25.47
N VAL A 401 -2.65 17.48 -25.68
CA VAL A 401 -3.13 18.42 -26.71
C VAL A 401 -3.23 19.86 -26.20
N THR A 402 -3.71 20.06 -24.96
CA THR A 402 -4.01 21.42 -24.46
C THR A 402 -2.88 22.09 -23.69
N VAL A 403 -1.87 21.31 -23.23
CA VAL A 403 -0.74 21.88 -22.50
C VAL A 403 0.28 22.43 -23.48
N THR A 404 0.60 23.72 -23.30
CA THR A 404 1.60 24.50 -24.06
C THR A 404 2.52 25.24 -23.06
N SER A 405 3.54 25.95 -23.56
CA SER A 405 4.41 26.80 -22.75
C SER A 405 3.66 27.86 -21.93
N ASP A 406 2.56 28.39 -22.49
CA ASP A 406 1.79 29.50 -21.92
C ASP A 406 0.57 29.01 -21.09
N SER A 407 0.42 27.70 -20.95
CA SER A 407 -0.71 27.13 -20.21
C SER A 407 -0.69 27.52 -18.74
N PRO A 408 -1.86 27.88 -18.15
CA PRO A 408 -1.96 28.17 -16.73
C PRO A 408 -1.49 26.98 -15.88
N LYS A 409 -0.65 27.25 -14.88
CA LYS A 409 -0.15 26.21 -13.95
C LYS A 409 -1.28 25.39 -13.35
N LEU A 410 -2.37 26.05 -12.96
CA LEU A 410 -3.54 25.38 -12.37
C LEU A 410 -4.14 24.32 -13.31
N TRP A 411 -4.20 24.61 -14.62
CA TRP A 411 -4.72 23.65 -15.61
C TRP A 411 -3.87 22.37 -15.66
N ILE A 412 -2.54 22.52 -15.66
CA ILE A 412 -1.61 21.39 -15.63
C ILE A 412 -1.79 20.54 -14.37
N LEU A 413 -1.94 21.19 -13.20
CA LEU A 413 -2.16 20.51 -11.92
C LEU A 413 -3.51 19.77 -11.88
N VAL A 414 -4.57 20.40 -12.41
CA VAL A 414 -5.90 19.77 -12.49
C VAL A 414 -5.87 18.54 -13.38
N LEU A 415 -5.22 18.61 -14.54
CA LEU A 415 -5.07 17.45 -15.42
C LEU A 415 -4.25 16.34 -14.75
N GLY A 416 -3.18 16.68 -14.04
CA GLY A 416 -2.41 15.73 -13.23
C GLY A 416 -3.27 15.04 -12.16
N ALA A 417 -4.04 15.81 -11.41
CA ALA A 417 -4.93 15.28 -10.38
C ALA A 417 -6.03 14.37 -10.94
N ILE A 418 -6.66 14.75 -12.08
CA ILE A 418 -7.66 13.92 -12.75
C ILE A 418 -7.04 12.62 -13.27
N PHE A 419 -5.87 12.69 -13.88
CA PHE A 419 -5.15 11.49 -14.32
C PHE A 419 -4.80 10.59 -13.14
N GLY A 420 -4.29 11.15 -12.05
CA GLY A 420 -4.00 10.41 -10.83
C GLY A 420 -5.24 9.72 -10.27
N PHE A 421 -6.33 10.46 -10.11
CA PHE A 421 -7.63 9.92 -9.68
C PHE A 421 -8.07 8.75 -10.56
N SER A 422 -7.99 8.92 -11.88
CA SER A 422 -8.47 7.95 -12.86
C SER A 422 -7.55 6.73 -13.03
N SER A 423 -6.26 6.82 -12.68
CA SER A 423 -5.30 5.72 -12.85
C SER A 423 -5.14 4.86 -11.59
N TYR A 424 -5.13 5.45 -10.39
CA TYR A 424 -4.97 4.70 -9.14
C TYR A 424 -6.21 3.90 -8.75
N GLY A 425 -7.41 4.38 -9.12
CA GLY A 425 -8.65 3.64 -8.90
C GLY A 425 -8.66 2.27 -9.59
N PRO A 426 -8.42 2.20 -10.90
CA PRO A 426 -8.28 0.94 -11.62
C PRO A 426 -7.20 0.02 -11.04
N ILE A 427 -6.05 0.54 -10.62
CA ILE A 427 -4.99 -0.24 -9.97
C ILE A 427 -5.52 -0.97 -8.73
N ALA A 428 -6.29 -0.29 -7.90
CA ALA A 428 -6.92 -0.89 -6.73
C ALA A 428 -7.99 -1.93 -7.14
N LEU A 429 -8.84 -1.59 -8.10
CA LEU A 429 -9.96 -2.43 -8.53
C LEU A 429 -9.52 -3.71 -9.23
N PHE A 430 -8.48 -3.70 -10.08
CA PHE A 430 -7.96 -4.92 -10.71
C PHE A 430 -7.52 -5.95 -9.67
N GLY A 431 -6.85 -5.50 -8.60
CA GLY A 431 -6.44 -6.39 -7.51
C GLY A 431 -7.62 -7.01 -6.77
N VAL A 432 -8.66 -6.23 -6.47
CA VAL A 432 -9.87 -6.71 -5.79
C VAL A 432 -10.63 -7.67 -6.69
N ILE A 433 -10.87 -7.32 -7.95
CA ILE A 433 -11.59 -8.15 -8.92
C ILE A 433 -10.86 -9.49 -9.15
N ALA A 434 -9.52 -9.47 -9.23
CA ALA A 434 -8.73 -10.70 -9.38
C ALA A 434 -8.89 -11.66 -8.19
N ASN A 435 -8.99 -11.12 -6.98
CA ASN A 435 -9.25 -11.92 -5.76
C ASN A 435 -10.68 -12.47 -5.71
N GLU A 436 -11.67 -11.61 -5.98
CA GLU A 436 -13.08 -11.97 -5.86
C GLU A 436 -13.56 -12.93 -6.96
N SER A 437 -12.94 -12.85 -8.13
CA SER A 437 -13.34 -13.65 -9.30
C SER A 437 -12.67 -15.03 -9.35
N ALA A 438 -11.64 -15.24 -8.55
CA ALA A 438 -10.89 -16.49 -8.52
C ALA A 438 -11.56 -17.56 -7.63
N PRO A 439 -11.31 -18.84 -7.90
CA PRO A 439 -11.70 -19.92 -6.98
C PRO A 439 -11.09 -19.69 -5.58
N PRO A 440 -11.82 -20.09 -4.50
CA PRO A 440 -11.38 -19.80 -3.13
C PRO A 440 -9.99 -20.31 -2.77
N ASN A 441 -9.58 -21.45 -3.34
CA ASN A 441 -8.25 -22.06 -3.13
C ASN A 441 -7.13 -21.35 -3.92
N LEU A 442 -7.44 -20.50 -4.92
CA LEU A 442 -6.49 -19.88 -5.84
C LEU A 442 -6.56 -18.34 -5.88
N CYS A 443 -7.28 -17.71 -4.95
CA CYS A 443 -7.41 -16.23 -4.89
C CYS A 443 -6.05 -15.51 -4.83
N GLY A 444 -5.14 -15.97 -3.97
CA GLY A 444 -3.80 -15.40 -3.84
C GLY A 444 -2.98 -15.58 -5.10
N THR A 445 -3.06 -16.73 -5.75
CA THR A 445 -2.35 -17.03 -7.01
C THR A 445 -2.87 -16.16 -8.15
N SER A 446 -4.18 -16.00 -8.29
CA SER A 446 -4.80 -15.09 -9.26
C SER A 446 -4.29 -13.67 -9.09
N HIS A 447 -4.33 -13.15 -7.87
CA HIS A 447 -3.83 -11.81 -7.56
C HIS A 447 -2.32 -11.66 -7.88
N ALA A 448 -1.52 -12.68 -7.60
CA ALA A 448 -0.09 -12.68 -7.88
C ALA A 448 0.19 -12.63 -9.39
N ILE A 449 -0.54 -13.40 -10.21
CA ILE A 449 -0.39 -13.41 -11.67
C ILE A 449 -0.77 -12.05 -12.26
N VAL A 450 -1.93 -11.53 -11.87
CA VAL A 450 -2.41 -10.22 -12.33
C VAL A 450 -1.44 -9.10 -11.90
N GLY A 451 -0.90 -9.17 -10.68
CA GLY A 451 0.09 -8.23 -10.17
C GLY A 451 1.46 -8.35 -10.85
N LEU A 452 1.86 -9.57 -11.27
CA LEU A 452 3.08 -9.76 -12.06
C LEU A 452 2.97 -9.07 -13.41
N MET A 453 1.83 -9.21 -14.09
CA MET A 453 1.60 -8.55 -15.37
C MET A 453 1.60 -7.02 -15.26
N ALA A 454 1.14 -6.45 -14.14
CA ALA A 454 1.30 -5.03 -13.88
C ALA A 454 2.78 -4.60 -13.83
N ASN A 455 3.65 -5.40 -13.20
CA ASN A 455 5.09 -5.11 -13.16
C ASN A 455 5.74 -5.21 -14.55
N VAL A 456 5.27 -6.11 -15.43
CA VAL A 456 5.65 -6.14 -16.86
C VAL A 456 5.28 -4.82 -17.53
N GLY A 457 4.09 -4.28 -17.26
CA GLY A 457 3.70 -2.95 -17.74
C GLY A 457 4.66 -1.85 -17.26
N GLY A 458 5.07 -1.89 -16.00
CA GLY A 458 6.08 -0.98 -15.45
C GLY A 458 7.45 -1.08 -16.16
N PHE A 459 7.87 -2.28 -16.52
CA PHE A 459 9.09 -2.50 -17.32
C PHE A 459 8.96 -1.87 -18.72
N LEU A 460 7.83 -2.08 -19.41
CA LEU A 460 7.56 -1.51 -20.72
C LEU A 460 7.49 0.03 -20.72
N ALA A 461 7.17 0.63 -19.59
CA ALA A 461 7.17 2.07 -19.40
C ALA A 461 8.60 2.69 -19.33
N GLY A 462 9.64 1.90 -19.18
CA GLY A 462 11.04 2.35 -19.18
C GLY A 462 11.62 2.43 -20.58
N LEU A 463 12.54 1.51 -20.91
CA LEU A 463 13.28 1.53 -22.19
C LEU A 463 12.39 1.55 -23.44
N PRO A 464 11.36 0.69 -23.59
CA PRO A 464 10.53 0.74 -24.80
C PRO A 464 9.85 2.09 -25.01
N PHE A 465 9.37 2.72 -23.94
CA PHE A 465 8.72 4.04 -24.02
C PHE A 465 9.71 5.16 -24.36
N SER A 466 10.87 5.17 -23.73
CA SER A 466 11.93 6.17 -23.98
C SER A 466 12.53 6.05 -25.37
N THR A 467 12.63 4.83 -25.92
CA THR A 467 13.08 4.58 -27.30
C THR A 467 12.13 5.19 -28.33
N ILE A 468 10.80 5.07 -28.09
CA ILE A 468 9.81 5.77 -28.94
C ILE A 468 10.02 7.29 -28.83
N ALA A 469 10.22 7.81 -27.63
CA ALA A 469 10.47 9.23 -27.41
C ALA A 469 11.77 9.75 -28.05
N LYS A 470 12.80 8.87 -28.15
CA LYS A 470 14.08 9.20 -28.80
C LYS A 470 13.94 9.28 -30.32
N HIS A 471 13.34 8.26 -30.93
CA HIS A 471 13.26 8.16 -32.39
C HIS A 471 12.19 9.07 -33.02
N TYR A 472 11.16 9.45 -32.24
CA TYR A 472 10.08 10.30 -32.73
C TYR A 472 9.98 11.57 -31.86
N SER A 473 9.19 11.54 -30.78
CA SER A 473 9.05 12.64 -29.82
C SER A 473 8.40 12.15 -28.52
N TRP A 474 8.47 12.93 -27.46
CA TRP A 474 7.72 12.62 -26.24
C TRP A 474 6.22 12.63 -26.50
N SER A 475 5.71 13.56 -27.33
CA SER A 475 4.29 13.60 -27.69
C SER A 475 3.83 12.32 -28.38
N THR A 476 4.66 11.75 -29.27
CA THR A 476 4.38 10.47 -29.93
C THR A 476 4.39 9.31 -28.93
N ALA A 477 5.34 9.27 -28.00
CA ALA A 477 5.38 8.22 -26.98
C ALA A 477 4.14 8.27 -26.07
N PHE A 478 3.72 9.44 -25.62
CA PHE A 478 2.47 9.62 -24.87
C PHE A 478 1.23 9.30 -25.68
N TRP A 479 1.21 9.62 -26.98
CA TRP A 479 0.13 9.23 -27.89
C TRP A 479 0.00 7.70 -28.01
N VAL A 480 1.12 6.98 -28.15
CA VAL A 480 1.12 5.51 -28.18
C VAL A 480 0.57 4.94 -26.87
N ALA A 481 0.97 5.48 -25.72
CA ALA A 481 0.44 5.06 -24.43
C ALA A 481 -1.07 5.34 -24.29
N GLU A 482 -1.53 6.51 -24.76
CA GLU A 482 -2.94 6.91 -24.81
C GLU A 482 -3.78 5.95 -25.66
N VAL A 483 -3.33 5.66 -26.89
CA VAL A 483 -4.00 4.74 -27.81
C VAL A 483 -4.03 3.32 -27.23
N THR A 484 -2.94 2.86 -26.65
CA THR A 484 -2.87 1.56 -25.99
C THR A 484 -3.86 1.47 -24.83
N CYS A 485 -3.98 2.52 -24.02
CA CYS A 485 -4.96 2.60 -22.95
C CYS A 485 -6.40 2.60 -23.49
N ALA A 486 -6.67 3.34 -24.57
CA ALA A 486 -7.98 3.38 -25.21
C ALA A 486 -8.38 2.01 -25.77
N ILE A 487 -7.47 1.35 -26.50
CA ILE A 487 -7.69 -0.01 -27.00
C ILE A 487 -7.95 -0.99 -25.86
N SER A 488 -7.15 -0.94 -24.80
CA SER A 488 -7.34 -1.78 -23.62
C SER A 488 -8.69 -1.53 -22.94
N THR A 489 -9.15 -0.28 -22.87
CA THR A 489 -10.44 0.08 -22.28
C THR A 489 -11.59 -0.51 -23.11
N VAL A 490 -11.53 -0.39 -24.44
CA VAL A 490 -12.53 -0.97 -25.35
C VAL A 490 -12.50 -2.50 -25.29
N ALA A 491 -11.32 -3.10 -25.34
CA ALA A 491 -11.16 -4.55 -25.22
C ALA A 491 -11.72 -5.08 -23.90
N PHE A 492 -11.43 -4.42 -22.78
CA PHE A 492 -11.99 -4.80 -21.48
C PHE A 492 -13.51 -4.63 -21.46
N PHE A 493 -14.07 -3.57 -22.06
CA PHE A 493 -15.51 -3.37 -22.17
C PHE A 493 -16.18 -4.53 -22.92
N LEU A 494 -15.60 -4.98 -24.03
CA LEU A 494 -16.15 -6.07 -24.84
C LEU A 494 -16.00 -7.44 -24.15
N LEU A 495 -14.85 -7.68 -23.51
CA LEU A 495 -14.47 -8.99 -22.98
C LEU A 495 -14.82 -9.20 -21.50
N ARG A 496 -15.28 -8.18 -20.77
CA ARG A 496 -15.56 -8.22 -19.32
C ARG A 496 -16.57 -9.30 -18.88
N ASN A 497 -17.46 -9.71 -19.80
CA ASN A 497 -18.54 -10.66 -19.51
C ASN A 497 -18.27 -12.07 -20.06
N ILE A 498 -17.02 -12.42 -20.35
CA ILE A 498 -16.66 -13.77 -20.78
C ILE A 498 -17.09 -14.76 -19.70
N ARG A 499 -17.90 -15.74 -20.12
CA ARG A 499 -18.41 -16.81 -19.24
C ARG A 499 -17.35 -17.88 -19.03
N THR A 500 -16.61 -17.78 -17.92
CA THR A 500 -15.65 -18.79 -17.48
C THR A 500 -15.95 -19.21 -16.03
N LYS A 501 -15.33 -20.29 -15.53
CA LYS A 501 -15.43 -20.66 -14.10
C LYS A 501 -14.91 -19.52 -13.22
N MET A 502 -13.83 -18.86 -13.65
CA MET A 502 -13.36 -17.60 -13.07
C MET A 502 -14.25 -16.45 -13.56
N GLY A 503 -14.65 -15.57 -12.69
CA GLY A 503 -15.55 -14.44 -13.00
C GLY A 503 -17.02 -14.69 -12.71
N ARG A 504 -17.40 -15.90 -12.34
CA ARG A 504 -18.70 -16.18 -11.72
C ARG A 504 -18.63 -15.88 -10.24
N LEU A 505 -19.50 -15.01 -9.77
CA LEU A 505 -19.67 -14.82 -8.34
C LEU A 505 -20.25 -16.13 -7.75
N PRO A 506 -19.78 -16.58 -6.57
CA PRO A 506 -20.33 -17.77 -5.95
C PRO A 506 -21.85 -17.58 -5.76
N LYS A 507 -22.64 -18.60 -6.11
CA LYS A 507 -24.07 -18.60 -5.78
C LYS A 507 -24.18 -18.52 -4.26
N LYS A 508 -24.97 -17.56 -3.77
CA LYS A 508 -25.36 -17.52 -2.37
C LYS A 508 -26.02 -18.87 -2.10
N ALA A 509 -25.47 -19.65 -1.17
CA ALA A 509 -26.20 -20.81 -0.66
C ALA A 509 -27.42 -20.25 0.09
N ASP A 510 -28.60 -20.51 -0.43
CA ASP A 510 -29.89 -20.20 0.20
C ASP A 510 -30.05 -21.00 1.51
#